data_5a3c6847e57d04e454e79822bc51f5c1
#
_entry.id   5a3c6847e57d04e454e79822bc51f5c1
#
_cell.length_a   1.000
_cell.length_b   1.000
_cell.length_c   1.000
_cell.angle_alpha   90.00
_cell.angle_beta   90.00
_cell.angle_gamma   90.00
#
_symmetry.space_group_name_H-M   'P 1'
#
loop_
_entity.id
_entity.type
_entity.pdbx_description
1 polymer ?
#
loop_
_entity_poly.entity_id
_entity_poly.type
_entity_poly.pdbx_seq_one_letter_code
_entity_poly.pdbx_strand_id
1 'polypeptide(L)'
;MKSRSMVSTLALVLAMLACNLPSTIPTETPIAAATTPAFTAAPTTAVPTLTLPPSNTPPPTNTSTPSVPVAFPREVAVNCRLGPGTGWIVLSGLSVGTSSQITGKSGDSSWWQIIDPLNSGRRCWVATSVTNTAGNAAGIPVVEAPKATVTNVTLEVDPESLSVAGCLGPVVPLEITGTIESNGPGAVQWHFETQQSGAMPSQTTNFEGFGEETVSVDFTPPLTAGTYWVRLIVTSPNEAQAETRYTIVCP
;
A
#
# COMPACT_ATOMS: atom_id res chain seq x y z
N MET A 1 4.71 -10.92 42.12
CA MET A 1 3.58 -10.85 41.21
C MET A 1 4.02 -11.27 39.80
N LYS A 2 4.16 -12.59 39.56
CA LYS A 2 4.61 -13.15 38.27
C LYS A 2 3.75 -14.38 37.97
N SER A 3 2.54 -14.19 37.44
CA SER A 3 1.73 -15.36 37.03
C SER A 3 0.57 -15.05 36.07
N ARG A 4 0.59 -13.94 35.32
CA ARG A 4 -0.48 -13.64 34.35
C ARG A 4 -0.05 -13.67 32.87
N SER A 5 1.24 -13.89 32.58
CA SER A 5 1.76 -13.84 31.20
C SER A 5 1.83 -15.20 30.48
N MET A 6 1.65 -16.34 31.18
CA MET A 6 1.79 -17.68 30.58
C MET A 6 0.49 -18.28 30.01
N VAL A 7 -0.67 -17.73 30.31
CA VAL A 7 -1.96 -18.27 29.84
C VAL A 7 -2.35 -17.76 28.46
N SER A 8 -1.83 -16.60 28.07
CA SER A 8 -2.18 -15.97 26.78
C SER A 8 -1.47 -16.61 25.57
N THR A 9 -0.30 -17.21 25.76
CA THR A 9 0.48 -17.84 24.68
C THR A 9 0.00 -19.25 24.33
N LEU A 10 -0.66 -19.94 25.26
CA LEU A 10 -1.17 -21.30 25.01
C LEU A 10 -2.48 -21.32 24.21
N ALA A 11 -3.28 -20.25 24.29
CA ALA A 11 -4.54 -20.13 23.54
C ALA A 11 -4.33 -19.85 22.04
N LEU A 12 -3.20 -19.25 21.65
CA LEU A 12 -2.90 -18.93 20.26
C LEU A 12 -2.38 -20.13 19.44
N VAL A 13 -1.79 -21.11 20.10
CA VAL A 13 -1.22 -22.31 19.43
C VAL A 13 -2.31 -23.35 19.09
N LEU A 14 -3.43 -23.39 19.80
CA LEU A 14 -4.53 -24.32 19.52
C LEU A 14 -5.44 -23.90 18.35
N ALA A 15 -5.39 -22.66 17.91
CA ALA A 15 -6.22 -22.15 16.80
C ALA A 15 -5.66 -22.48 15.40
N MET A 16 -4.42 -22.96 15.29
CA MET A 16 -3.76 -23.23 14.01
C MET A 16 -3.89 -24.68 13.51
N LEU A 17 -4.56 -25.59 14.24
CA LEU A 17 -4.67 -27.00 13.87
C LEU A 17 -6.02 -27.41 13.26
N ALA A 18 -6.94 -26.49 12.96
CA ALA A 18 -8.30 -26.84 12.54
C ALA A 18 -8.58 -26.75 11.03
N CYS A 19 -7.60 -26.53 10.15
CA CYS A 19 -7.81 -26.40 8.71
C CYS A 19 -6.95 -27.36 7.88
N ASN A 20 -7.10 -28.68 8.08
CA ASN A 20 -6.60 -29.66 7.11
C ASN A 20 -7.40 -30.97 7.21
N LEU A 21 -8.66 -30.93 6.71
CA LEU A 21 -9.42 -32.15 6.42
C LEU A 21 -9.44 -32.32 4.89
N PRO A 22 -8.99 -33.45 4.35
CA PRO A 22 -9.10 -33.72 2.91
C PRO A 22 -10.58 -34.00 2.56
N SER A 23 -11.11 -33.25 1.60
CA SER A 23 -12.41 -33.51 0.99
C SER A 23 -12.35 -34.80 0.22
N THR A 24 -13.11 -35.81 0.66
CA THR A 24 -13.35 -37.04 -0.08
C THR A 24 -14.26 -36.73 -1.27
N ILE A 25 -13.76 -36.94 -2.47
CA ILE A 25 -14.53 -36.92 -3.74
C ILE A 25 -15.42 -38.14 -3.76
N PRO A 26 -16.75 -38.02 -3.99
CA PRO A 26 -17.59 -39.21 -4.17
C PRO A 26 -17.25 -39.87 -5.50
N THR A 27 -16.92 -41.16 -5.44
CA THR A 27 -16.71 -42.03 -6.58
C THR A 27 -18.06 -42.28 -7.26
N GLU A 28 -18.19 -41.84 -8.52
CA GLU A 28 -19.36 -42.21 -9.35
C GLU A 28 -19.33 -43.68 -9.71
N THR A 29 -20.42 -44.35 -9.41
CA THR A 29 -20.68 -45.76 -9.78
C THR A 29 -20.98 -45.85 -11.25
N PRO A 30 -20.37 -46.74 -12.06
CA PRO A 30 -20.69 -46.88 -13.46
C PRO A 30 -22.07 -47.48 -13.64
N ILE A 31 -22.95 -46.79 -14.40
CA ILE A 31 -24.26 -47.25 -14.81
C ILE A 31 -24.06 -48.31 -15.91
N ALA A 32 -24.64 -49.49 -15.71
CA ALA A 32 -24.64 -50.59 -16.66
C ALA A 32 -25.32 -50.19 -17.97
N ALA A 33 -24.65 -50.49 -19.08
CA ALA A 33 -25.16 -50.30 -20.44
C ALA A 33 -26.39 -51.21 -20.70
N ALA A 34 -27.52 -50.57 -21.00
CA ALA A 34 -28.70 -51.25 -21.46
C ALA A 34 -28.54 -51.63 -22.97
N THR A 35 -28.63 -52.90 -23.26
CA THR A 35 -28.65 -53.43 -24.62
C THR A 35 -29.95 -53.06 -25.32
N THR A 36 -29.82 -52.26 -26.38
CA THR A 36 -30.97 -51.90 -27.25
C THR A 36 -31.22 -53.00 -28.34
N PRO A 37 -32.43 -53.45 -28.59
CA PRO A 37 -32.72 -54.42 -29.67
C PRO A 37 -32.54 -53.76 -31.04
N ALA A 38 -31.94 -54.52 -31.96
CA ALA A 38 -31.73 -54.11 -33.33
C ALA A 38 -33.08 -54.03 -34.06
N PHE A 39 -33.48 -52.91 -34.58
CA PHE A 39 -34.58 -52.73 -35.52
C PHE A 39 -34.03 -52.82 -36.92
N THR A 40 -34.63 -53.71 -37.70
CA THR A 40 -34.38 -53.90 -39.14
C THR A 40 -34.86 -52.66 -39.90
N ALA A 41 -33.96 -51.99 -40.60
CA ALA A 41 -34.25 -50.80 -41.37
C ALA A 41 -34.97 -51.14 -42.67
N ALA A 42 -36.10 -50.51 -42.89
CA ALA A 42 -36.76 -50.48 -44.17
C ALA A 42 -36.05 -49.55 -45.16
N PRO A 43 -36.05 -49.75 -46.47
CA PRO A 43 -35.36 -48.87 -47.40
C PRO A 43 -36.05 -47.51 -47.47
N THR A 44 -35.35 -46.49 -47.02
CA THR A 44 -35.79 -45.09 -47.04
C THR A 44 -35.44 -44.49 -48.40
N THR A 45 -36.46 -44.09 -49.14
CA THR A 45 -36.32 -43.31 -50.38
C THR A 45 -35.66 -41.98 -50.08
N ALA A 46 -34.55 -41.73 -50.76
CA ALA A 46 -33.80 -40.46 -50.57
C ALA A 46 -34.66 -39.27 -51.05
N VAL A 47 -35.04 -38.43 -50.11
CA VAL A 47 -35.60 -37.09 -50.37
C VAL A 47 -34.43 -36.16 -50.75
N PRO A 48 -34.50 -35.37 -51.83
CA PRO A 48 -33.45 -34.44 -52.18
C PRO A 48 -33.31 -33.39 -51.07
N THR A 49 -32.17 -33.39 -50.44
CA THR A 49 -31.78 -32.35 -49.41
C THR A 49 -31.58 -31.02 -50.13
N LEU A 50 -32.45 -30.07 -49.87
CA LEU A 50 -32.23 -28.67 -50.27
C LEU A 50 -30.98 -28.17 -49.59
N THR A 51 -29.91 -28.01 -50.35
CA THR A 51 -28.66 -27.40 -49.88
C THR A 51 -28.97 -25.92 -49.64
N LEU A 52 -28.96 -25.48 -48.38
CA LEU A 52 -29.04 -24.06 -48.02
C LEU A 52 -27.81 -23.33 -48.61
N PRO A 53 -28.01 -22.17 -49.24
CA PRO A 53 -26.87 -21.37 -49.70
C PRO A 53 -25.93 -21.04 -48.53
N PRO A 54 -24.60 -20.96 -48.79
CA PRO A 54 -23.65 -20.63 -47.74
C PRO A 54 -24.02 -19.31 -47.09
N SER A 55 -24.19 -19.32 -45.78
CA SER A 55 -24.40 -18.11 -44.96
C SER A 55 -23.21 -17.19 -45.18
N ASN A 56 -23.48 -15.99 -45.68
CA ASN A 56 -22.44 -14.94 -45.74
C ASN A 56 -21.98 -14.60 -44.32
N THR A 57 -20.93 -15.25 -43.85
CA THR A 57 -20.25 -14.86 -42.63
C THR A 57 -19.70 -13.46 -42.84
N PRO A 58 -20.13 -12.46 -42.06
CA PRO A 58 -19.58 -11.12 -42.22
C PRO A 58 -18.06 -11.18 -42.04
N PRO A 59 -17.29 -10.44 -42.85
CA PRO A 59 -15.83 -10.41 -42.67
C PRO A 59 -15.49 -9.95 -41.25
N PRO A 60 -14.40 -10.47 -40.66
CA PRO A 60 -13.99 -10.05 -39.32
C PRO A 60 -13.80 -8.53 -39.29
N THR A 61 -14.51 -7.86 -38.39
CA THR A 61 -14.37 -6.44 -38.18
C THR A 61 -12.95 -6.21 -37.70
N ASN A 62 -12.15 -5.45 -38.46
CA ASN A 62 -10.82 -5.02 -38.03
C ASN A 62 -10.98 -4.15 -36.78
N THR A 63 -10.79 -4.72 -35.59
CA THR A 63 -10.67 -3.96 -34.37
C THR A 63 -9.35 -3.24 -34.44
N SER A 64 -9.36 -1.92 -34.64
CA SER A 64 -8.16 -1.12 -34.67
C SER A 64 -7.45 -1.23 -33.33
N THR A 65 -6.22 -1.73 -33.33
CA THR A 65 -5.38 -1.72 -32.14
C THR A 65 -5.17 -0.26 -31.71
N PRO A 66 -5.42 0.11 -30.43
CA PRO A 66 -5.21 1.47 -29.97
C PRO A 66 -3.79 1.92 -30.30
N SER A 67 -3.61 3.08 -30.93
CA SER A 67 -2.28 3.63 -31.22
C SER A 67 -1.57 4.10 -29.94
N VAL A 68 -2.36 4.47 -28.95
CA VAL A 68 -1.88 4.92 -27.62
C VAL A 68 -1.81 3.73 -26.68
N PRO A 69 -0.67 3.48 -26.00
CA PRO A 69 -0.55 2.38 -25.05
C PRO A 69 -1.46 2.62 -23.84
N VAL A 70 -2.21 1.59 -23.47
CA VAL A 70 -3.08 1.60 -22.29
C VAL A 70 -2.81 0.38 -21.41
N ALA A 71 -2.99 0.55 -20.10
CA ALA A 71 -3.01 -0.54 -19.12
C ALA A 71 -4.42 -0.76 -18.60
N PHE A 72 -4.73 -2.02 -18.29
CA PHE A 72 -5.99 -2.43 -17.67
C PHE A 72 -5.76 -3.63 -16.72
N PRO A 73 -6.58 -3.79 -15.69
CA PRO A 73 -6.43 -4.92 -14.75
C PRO A 73 -6.59 -6.28 -15.45
N ARG A 74 -5.86 -7.29 -14.96
CA ARG A 74 -6.02 -8.66 -15.45
C ARG A 74 -7.33 -9.28 -14.98
N GLU A 75 -7.55 -9.35 -13.68
CA GLU A 75 -8.66 -10.09 -13.06
C GLU A 75 -9.40 -9.26 -12.02
N VAL A 76 -8.65 -8.51 -11.21
CA VAL A 76 -9.18 -7.69 -10.10
C VAL A 76 -8.71 -6.25 -10.23
N ALA A 77 -9.43 -5.31 -9.62
CA ALA A 77 -9.02 -3.93 -9.55
C ALA A 77 -7.60 -3.81 -8.95
N VAL A 78 -6.79 -2.90 -9.49
CA VAL A 78 -5.40 -2.70 -9.08
C VAL A 78 -5.21 -1.33 -8.44
N ASN A 79 -4.39 -1.29 -7.40
CA ASN A 79 -4.03 -0.04 -6.74
C ASN A 79 -3.16 0.82 -7.66
N CYS A 80 -3.52 2.11 -7.77
CA CYS A 80 -2.72 3.12 -8.42
C CYS A 80 -2.00 3.95 -7.36
N ARG A 81 -0.67 3.85 -7.31
CA ARG A 81 0.16 4.37 -6.22
C ARG A 81 0.92 5.61 -6.64
N LEU A 82 1.40 6.38 -5.66
CA LEU A 82 2.18 7.59 -5.89
C LEU A 82 3.49 7.30 -6.63
N GLY A 83 4.14 6.18 -6.35
CA GLY A 83 5.40 5.76 -6.95
C GLY A 83 5.44 4.27 -7.29
N PRO A 84 6.50 3.82 -8.00
CA PRO A 84 6.67 2.43 -8.42
C PRO A 84 7.12 1.57 -7.25
N GLY A 85 6.18 0.89 -6.60
CA GLY A 85 6.43 0.00 -5.46
C GLY A 85 5.24 -0.10 -4.52
N THR A 86 5.17 -1.20 -3.76
CA THR A 86 4.11 -1.41 -2.76
C THR A 86 4.29 -0.51 -1.53
N GLY A 87 5.49 -0.01 -1.30
CA GLY A 87 5.80 0.95 -0.23
C GLY A 87 5.29 2.37 -0.48
N TRP A 88 4.65 2.67 -1.62
CA TRP A 88 4.07 3.98 -1.90
C TRP A 88 2.58 4.03 -1.54
N ILE A 89 2.13 5.17 -1.03
CA ILE A 89 0.72 5.40 -0.71
C ILE A 89 -0.18 5.17 -1.94
N VAL A 90 -1.36 4.60 -1.71
CA VAL A 90 -2.38 4.41 -2.75
C VAL A 90 -3.11 5.72 -2.99
N LEU A 91 -3.14 6.18 -4.23
CA LEU A 91 -3.83 7.41 -4.63
C LEU A 91 -5.24 7.13 -5.15
N SER A 92 -5.41 6.02 -5.88
CA SER A 92 -6.66 5.60 -6.51
C SER A 92 -6.60 4.12 -6.89
N GLY A 93 -7.57 3.65 -7.68
CA GLY A 93 -7.60 2.30 -8.23
C GLY A 93 -8.01 2.30 -9.70
N LEU A 94 -7.46 1.37 -10.47
CA LEU A 94 -7.90 1.05 -11.82
C LEU A 94 -8.86 -0.14 -11.74
N SER A 95 -10.12 0.07 -12.06
CA SER A 95 -11.18 -0.93 -11.95
C SER A 95 -11.18 -1.91 -13.12
N VAL A 96 -11.68 -3.12 -12.89
CA VAL A 96 -11.90 -4.12 -13.95
C VAL A 96 -12.82 -3.54 -15.03
N GLY A 97 -12.49 -3.80 -16.29
CA GLY A 97 -13.23 -3.28 -17.44
C GLY A 97 -12.90 -1.84 -17.82
N THR A 98 -12.03 -1.16 -17.05
CA THR A 98 -11.52 0.17 -17.39
C THR A 98 -10.06 0.09 -17.84
N SER A 99 -9.63 1.08 -18.61
CA SER A 99 -8.23 1.24 -19.02
C SER A 99 -7.76 2.66 -18.81
N SER A 100 -6.45 2.83 -18.63
CA SER A 100 -5.83 4.16 -18.56
C SER A 100 -4.58 4.22 -19.42
N GLN A 101 -4.32 5.38 -19.99
CA GLN A 101 -3.15 5.61 -20.84
C GLN A 101 -1.86 5.47 -20.05
N ILE A 102 -0.92 4.69 -20.61
CA ILE A 102 0.43 4.57 -20.10
C ILE A 102 1.23 5.78 -20.56
N THR A 103 1.88 6.47 -19.62
CA THR A 103 2.71 7.66 -19.85
C THR A 103 4.20 7.38 -19.61
N GLY A 104 4.53 6.30 -18.90
CA GLY A 104 5.89 5.93 -18.57
C GLY A 104 6.00 4.52 -17.98
N LYS A 105 7.23 4.13 -17.66
CA LYS A 105 7.53 2.88 -16.94
C LYS A 105 8.67 3.10 -15.96
N SER A 106 8.76 2.25 -14.93
CA SER A 106 9.92 2.18 -14.04
C SER A 106 11.17 1.68 -14.76
N GLY A 107 12.35 1.98 -14.24
CA GLY A 107 13.62 1.57 -14.83
C GLY A 107 13.75 0.07 -15.03
N ASP A 108 13.22 -0.74 -14.11
CA ASP A 108 13.14 -2.20 -14.16
C ASP A 108 11.95 -2.74 -14.95
N SER A 109 11.07 -1.84 -15.47
CA SER A 109 9.84 -2.16 -16.19
C SER A 109 8.83 -2.98 -15.37
N SER A 110 8.92 -3.00 -14.05
CA SER A 110 7.97 -3.69 -13.16
C SER A 110 6.69 -2.88 -12.87
N TRP A 111 6.69 -1.58 -13.22
CA TRP A 111 5.57 -0.66 -13.01
C TRP A 111 5.29 0.20 -14.24
N TRP A 112 4.00 0.40 -14.52
CA TRP A 112 3.53 1.39 -15.49
C TRP A 112 3.14 2.68 -14.77
N GLN A 113 3.59 3.83 -15.29
CA GLN A 113 3.01 5.11 -14.94
C GLN A 113 1.82 5.35 -15.86
N ILE A 114 0.65 5.63 -15.28
CA ILE A 114 -0.59 5.86 -16.02
C ILE A 114 -1.22 7.19 -15.63
N ILE A 115 -2.16 7.68 -16.45
CA ILE A 115 -3.05 8.76 -16.04
C ILE A 115 -3.92 8.22 -14.89
N ASP A 116 -4.01 8.96 -13.78
CA ASP A 116 -4.82 8.55 -12.65
C ASP A 116 -6.31 8.48 -13.05
N PRO A 117 -6.99 7.33 -12.86
CA PRO A 117 -8.39 7.17 -13.24
C PRO A 117 -9.36 8.15 -12.58
N LEU A 118 -9.03 8.62 -11.36
CA LEU A 118 -9.85 9.55 -10.59
C LEU A 118 -9.45 11.02 -10.77
N ASN A 119 -8.25 11.28 -11.33
CA ASN A 119 -7.74 12.64 -11.54
C ASN A 119 -6.83 12.69 -12.76
N SER A 120 -7.37 13.10 -13.89
CA SER A 120 -6.65 13.17 -15.18
C SER A 120 -5.43 14.11 -15.19
N GLY A 121 -5.36 15.06 -14.26
CA GLY A 121 -4.20 15.94 -14.06
C GLY A 121 -3.04 15.30 -13.30
N ARG A 122 -3.25 14.10 -12.72
CA ARG A 122 -2.27 13.39 -11.91
C ARG A 122 -1.80 12.11 -12.60
N ARG A 123 -0.61 11.66 -12.25
CA ARG A 123 -0.05 10.36 -12.65
C ARG A 123 0.03 9.46 -11.44
N CYS A 124 -0.14 8.15 -11.67
CA CYS A 124 0.04 7.14 -10.64
C CYS A 124 0.64 5.87 -11.26
N TRP A 125 1.05 4.94 -10.41
CA TRP A 125 1.79 3.75 -10.81
C TRP A 125 0.98 2.49 -10.52
N VAL A 126 0.92 1.58 -11.51
CA VAL A 126 0.31 0.25 -11.39
C VAL A 126 1.32 -0.83 -11.72
N ALA A 127 1.30 -1.95 -11.00
CA ALA A 127 2.25 -3.04 -11.23
C ALA A 127 1.96 -3.76 -12.55
N THR A 128 3.02 -4.06 -13.32
CA THR A 128 2.91 -4.80 -14.58
C THR A 128 2.44 -6.24 -14.37
N SER A 129 2.77 -6.82 -13.21
CA SER A 129 2.41 -8.21 -12.86
C SER A 129 0.90 -8.46 -12.74
N VAL A 130 0.11 -7.42 -12.45
CA VAL A 130 -1.35 -7.51 -12.26
C VAL A 130 -2.15 -6.75 -13.33
N THR A 131 -1.46 -6.21 -14.35
CA THR A 131 -2.08 -5.51 -15.47
C THR A 131 -1.75 -6.17 -16.80
N ASN A 132 -2.64 -6.00 -17.77
CA ASN A 132 -2.39 -6.24 -19.19
C ASN A 132 -2.24 -4.89 -19.91
N THR A 133 -1.68 -4.92 -21.12
CA THR A 133 -1.53 -3.73 -21.95
C THR A 133 -2.14 -3.94 -23.34
N ALA A 134 -2.61 -2.86 -23.95
CA ALA A 134 -3.00 -2.82 -25.35
C ALA A 134 -2.38 -1.58 -26.02
N GLY A 135 -2.24 -1.64 -27.36
CA GLY A 135 -1.58 -0.60 -28.13
C GLY A 135 -0.07 -0.79 -28.26
N ASN A 136 0.59 0.22 -28.82
CA ASN A 136 2.04 0.16 -29.04
C ASN A 136 2.81 0.57 -27.78
N ALA A 137 3.32 -0.43 -27.05
CA ALA A 137 4.15 -0.22 -25.87
C ALA A 137 5.65 -0.01 -26.18
N ALA A 138 6.05 -0.08 -27.46
CA ALA A 138 7.42 0.22 -27.87
C ALA A 138 7.71 1.71 -27.71
N GLY A 139 8.82 2.05 -27.05
CA GLY A 139 9.21 3.45 -26.87
C GLY A 139 8.57 4.16 -25.67
N ILE A 140 7.85 3.46 -24.77
CA ILE A 140 7.41 4.04 -23.51
C ILE A 140 8.65 4.51 -22.72
N PRO A 141 8.73 5.79 -22.33
CA PRO A 141 9.88 6.34 -21.63
C PRO A 141 10.01 5.76 -20.22
N VAL A 142 11.25 5.64 -19.75
CA VAL A 142 11.54 5.40 -18.35
C VAL A 142 11.32 6.69 -17.58
N VAL A 143 10.59 6.61 -16.49
CA VAL A 143 10.29 7.73 -15.58
C VAL A 143 10.85 7.39 -14.21
N GLU A 144 11.55 8.34 -13.60
CA GLU A 144 12.06 8.18 -12.25
C GLU A 144 10.92 8.15 -11.22
N ALA A 145 11.14 7.42 -10.13
CA ALA A 145 10.25 7.45 -8.98
C ALA A 145 10.19 8.86 -8.38
N PRO A 146 9.04 9.33 -7.90
CA PRO A 146 8.98 10.56 -7.14
C PRO A 146 9.81 10.43 -5.86
N LYS A 147 10.22 11.56 -5.28
CA LYS A 147 10.76 11.55 -3.91
C LYS A 147 9.61 11.42 -2.92
N ALA A 148 9.78 10.59 -1.91
CA ALA A 148 8.85 10.56 -0.79
C ALA A 148 8.89 11.91 -0.05
N THR A 149 7.79 12.26 0.60
CA THR A 149 7.66 13.48 1.41
C THR A 149 7.06 13.14 2.76
N VAL A 150 7.46 13.89 3.79
CA VAL A 150 6.80 13.88 5.08
C VAL A 150 5.47 14.60 4.94
N THR A 151 4.39 13.94 5.32
CA THR A 151 3.01 14.44 5.19
C THR A 151 2.45 14.99 6.49
N ASN A 152 2.93 14.47 7.63
CA ASN A 152 2.51 14.92 8.95
C ASN A 152 3.65 14.75 9.95
N VAL A 153 3.67 15.61 10.98
CA VAL A 153 4.55 15.53 12.15
C VAL A 153 3.74 15.89 13.38
N THR A 154 3.79 15.04 14.41
CA THR A 154 3.20 15.34 15.72
C THR A 154 4.26 15.27 16.81
N LEU A 155 3.98 15.87 17.96
CA LEU A 155 4.94 15.96 19.06
C LEU A 155 4.22 15.99 20.40
N GLU A 156 4.70 15.18 21.34
CA GLU A 156 4.21 15.08 22.71
C GLU A 156 5.40 15.15 23.68
N VAL A 157 5.13 15.57 24.91
CA VAL A 157 6.08 15.61 26.02
C VAL A 157 5.43 15.01 27.25
N ASP A 158 6.09 14.07 27.89
CA ASP A 158 5.64 13.44 29.13
C ASP A 158 6.70 13.51 30.24
N PRO A 159 6.36 14.04 31.43
CA PRO A 159 5.12 14.75 31.77
C PRO A 159 5.07 16.17 31.19
N GLU A 160 3.88 16.67 30.86
CA GLU A 160 3.69 18.05 30.39
C GLU A 160 4.00 19.12 31.47
N SER A 161 4.07 18.71 32.73
CA SER A 161 4.37 19.59 33.84
C SER A 161 5.25 18.92 34.90
N LEU A 162 6.35 19.58 35.25
CA LEU A 162 7.25 19.21 36.33
C LEU A 162 7.04 20.13 37.53
N SER A 163 6.77 19.55 38.71
CA SER A 163 6.73 20.29 39.97
C SER A 163 7.97 19.93 40.82
N VAL A 164 8.87 20.89 41.06
CA VAL A 164 10.12 20.67 41.80
C VAL A 164 10.24 21.73 42.89
N ALA A 165 10.23 21.30 44.16
CA ALA A 165 10.26 22.20 45.32
C ALA A 165 11.45 23.18 45.25
N GLY A 166 11.13 24.47 45.22
CA GLY A 166 12.11 25.54 45.13
C GLY A 166 13.07 25.49 43.95
N CYS A 167 12.76 24.73 42.92
CA CYS A 167 13.66 24.39 41.79
C CYS A 167 15.01 23.77 42.24
N LEU A 168 15.03 23.15 43.40
CA LEU A 168 16.22 22.53 43.99
C LEU A 168 15.94 21.04 44.21
N GLY A 169 16.50 20.16 43.40
CA GLY A 169 16.30 18.71 43.55
C GLY A 169 16.70 17.89 42.31
N PRO A 170 16.56 16.59 42.39
CA PRO A 170 16.79 15.74 41.23
C PRO A 170 15.77 16.05 40.15
N VAL A 171 16.22 16.18 38.93
CA VAL A 171 15.35 16.39 37.76
C VAL A 171 14.87 15.04 37.25
N VAL A 172 13.56 14.90 37.04
CA VAL A 172 13.01 13.80 36.29
C VAL A 172 13.15 14.16 34.81
N PRO A 173 13.75 13.32 33.98
CA PRO A 173 13.77 13.55 32.53
C PRO A 173 12.35 13.65 31.97
N LEU A 174 12.17 14.53 31.00
CA LEU A 174 10.98 14.54 30.13
C LEU A 174 11.24 13.61 28.98
N GLU A 175 10.28 12.74 28.66
CA GLU A 175 10.29 12.00 27.40
C GLU A 175 9.63 12.88 26.33
N ILE A 176 10.39 13.19 25.28
CA ILE A 176 9.89 13.90 24.11
C ILE A 176 9.65 12.85 23.02
N THR A 177 8.42 12.67 22.61
CA THR A 177 8.02 11.68 21.60
C THR A 177 7.40 12.37 20.40
N GLY A 178 7.96 12.14 19.23
CA GLY A 178 7.44 12.63 17.95
C GLY A 178 7.00 11.49 17.04
N THR A 179 5.98 11.74 16.23
CA THR A 179 5.58 10.84 15.15
C THR A 179 5.78 11.56 13.82
N ILE A 180 6.46 10.91 12.90
CA ILE A 180 6.72 11.39 11.53
C ILE A 180 5.99 10.47 10.58
N GLU A 181 5.14 11.02 9.69
CA GLU A 181 4.42 10.27 8.65
C GLU A 181 5.01 10.56 7.28
N SER A 182 5.26 9.49 6.49
CA SER A 182 5.77 9.57 5.12
C SER A 182 4.81 8.94 4.11
N ASN A 183 4.75 9.49 2.90
CA ASN A 183 3.92 8.96 1.79
C ASN A 183 4.64 7.91 0.93
N GLY A 184 5.87 7.53 1.29
CA GLY A 184 6.65 6.54 0.55
C GLY A 184 8.00 6.25 1.18
N PRO A 185 8.79 5.34 0.57
CA PRO A 185 10.09 4.95 1.07
C PRO A 185 11.13 6.06 0.90
N GLY A 186 12.02 6.20 1.89
CA GLY A 186 13.11 7.16 1.84
C GLY A 186 13.69 7.49 3.20
N ALA A 187 14.81 8.21 3.19
CA ALA A 187 15.47 8.70 4.39
C ALA A 187 14.91 10.07 4.79
N VAL A 188 14.53 10.20 6.04
CA VAL A 188 14.04 11.46 6.64
C VAL A 188 15.06 11.93 7.65
N GLN A 189 15.57 13.16 7.46
CA GLN A 189 16.47 13.81 8.41
C GLN A 189 15.67 14.74 9.31
N TRP A 190 15.92 14.66 10.60
CA TRP A 190 15.19 15.40 11.61
C TRP A 190 16.05 15.65 12.85
N HIS A 191 15.61 16.58 13.71
CA HIS A 191 16.17 16.80 15.04
C HIS A 191 15.11 17.39 15.98
N PHE A 192 15.33 17.20 17.27
CA PHE A 192 14.59 17.95 18.28
C PHE A 192 15.29 19.29 18.57
N GLU A 193 14.49 20.29 18.92
CA GLU A 193 14.95 21.59 19.37
C GLU A 193 14.17 22.00 20.63
N THR A 194 14.85 22.51 21.64
CA THR A 194 14.22 23.01 22.87
C THR A 194 14.55 24.45 23.09
N GLN A 195 13.64 25.21 23.69
CA GLN A 195 13.86 26.63 24.02
C GLN A 195 15.05 26.82 24.96
N GLN A 196 15.30 25.86 25.84
CA GLN A 196 16.33 25.97 26.89
C GLN A 196 17.72 25.51 26.43
N SER A 197 17.82 24.60 25.48
CA SER A 197 19.09 23.98 25.06
C SER A 197 19.39 24.12 23.56
N GLY A 198 18.43 24.64 22.77
CA GLY A 198 18.58 24.77 21.32
C GLY A 198 18.42 23.44 20.58
N ALA A 199 19.03 23.37 19.40
CA ALA A 199 18.94 22.20 18.51
C ALA A 199 19.79 21.03 19.04
N MET A 200 19.20 19.85 19.04
CA MET A 200 19.89 18.58 19.31
C MET A 200 20.56 18.04 18.03
N PRO A 201 21.44 17.02 18.13
CA PRO A 201 22.06 16.42 16.96
C PRO A 201 21.02 15.88 15.97
N SER A 202 21.25 16.13 14.67
CA SER A 202 20.41 15.60 13.61
C SER A 202 20.50 14.09 13.54
N GLN A 203 19.36 13.47 13.26
CA GLN A 203 19.19 12.02 13.12
C GLN A 203 18.56 11.69 11.77
N THR A 204 18.59 10.42 11.40
CA THR A 204 17.99 9.92 10.16
C THR A 204 17.16 8.69 10.47
N THR A 205 15.89 8.71 10.02
CA THR A 205 14.99 7.56 10.03
C THR A 205 14.75 7.11 8.60
N ASN A 206 14.89 5.80 8.34
CA ASN A 206 14.65 5.22 7.03
C ASN A 206 13.25 4.60 6.98
N PHE A 207 12.40 5.14 6.14
CA PHE A 207 11.09 4.57 5.84
C PHE A 207 11.22 3.52 4.74
N GLU A 208 10.78 2.29 4.99
CA GLU A 208 10.69 1.24 3.97
C GLU A 208 9.46 1.43 3.06
N GLY A 209 8.48 2.20 3.53
CA GLY A 209 7.26 2.53 2.80
C GLY A 209 6.53 3.72 3.42
N PHE A 210 5.32 3.97 2.92
CA PHE A 210 4.40 4.93 3.54
C PHE A 210 3.98 4.43 4.92
N GLY A 211 3.76 5.36 5.82
CA GLY A 211 3.37 5.08 7.20
C GLY A 211 4.01 6.04 8.18
N GLU A 212 3.95 5.66 9.44
CA GLU A 212 4.41 6.44 10.58
C GLU A 212 5.61 5.79 11.25
N GLU A 213 6.56 6.61 11.71
CA GLU A 213 7.67 6.20 12.57
C GLU A 213 7.71 7.08 13.81
N THR A 214 7.90 6.45 14.96
CA THR A 214 8.01 7.14 16.24
C THR A 214 9.48 7.38 16.57
N VAL A 215 9.79 8.61 16.98
CA VAL A 215 11.12 9.05 17.39
C VAL A 215 11.04 9.66 18.79
N SER A 216 11.98 9.33 19.67
CA SER A 216 11.95 9.84 21.03
C SER A 216 13.34 10.21 21.56
N VAL A 217 13.36 11.05 22.59
CA VAL A 217 14.56 11.40 23.35
C VAL A 217 14.19 11.75 24.78
N ASP A 218 15.03 11.32 25.72
CA ASP A 218 14.99 11.80 27.11
C ASP A 218 15.72 13.15 27.22
N PHE A 219 15.01 14.16 27.69
CA PHE A 219 15.54 15.52 27.89
C PHE A 219 15.46 15.91 29.35
N THR A 220 16.60 16.31 29.93
CA THR A 220 16.67 16.83 31.28
C THR A 220 16.68 18.36 31.22
N PRO A 221 15.56 19.04 31.54
CA PRO A 221 15.49 20.50 31.44
C PRO A 221 16.25 21.18 32.57
N PRO A 222 16.85 22.37 32.34
CA PRO A 222 17.31 23.25 33.41
C PRO A 222 16.13 23.66 34.30
N LEU A 223 16.29 23.55 35.62
CA LEU A 223 15.23 23.86 36.60
C LEU A 223 15.04 25.36 36.76
N THR A 224 14.25 25.96 35.91
CA THR A 224 13.78 27.35 36.02
C THR A 224 12.28 27.34 35.81
N ALA A 225 11.53 28.00 36.74
CA ALA A 225 10.08 28.08 36.60
C ALA A 225 9.68 28.79 35.30
N GLY A 226 8.73 28.23 34.57
CA GLY A 226 8.27 28.78 33.28
C GLY A 226 7.62 27.75 32.38
N THR A 227 7.14 28.23 31.24
CA THR A 227 6.61 27.38 30.16
C THR A 227 7.54 27.48 28.96
N TYR A 228 7.96 26.35 28.45
CA TYR A 228 8.97 26.22 27.40
C TYR A 228 8.44 25.41 26.23
N TRP A 229 8.84 25.80 25.02
CA TRP A 229 8.52 25.05 23.83
C TRP A 229 9.57 23.98 23.52
N VAL A 230 9.09 22.92 22.87
CA VAL A 230 9.89 21.88 22.22
C VAL A 230 9.39 21.72 20.79
N ARG A 231 10.29 21.48 19.87
CA ARG A 231 9.99 21.24 18.45
C ARG A 231 10.63 19.96 17.97
N LEU A 232 9.92 19.27 17.08
CA LEU A 232 10.49 18.28 16.18
C LEU A 232 10.57 18.93 14.79
N ILE A 233 11.76 19.02 14.24
CA ILE A 233 12.04 19.67 12.97
C ILE A 233 12.54 18.63 11.98
N VAL A 234 11.83 18.47 10.87
CA VAL A 234 12.24 17.68 9.71
C VAL A 234 12.89 18.63 8.72
N THR A 235 14.10 18.26 8.24
CA THR A 235 14.89 19.07 7.30
C THR A 235 14.97 18.47 5.90
N SER A 236 14.70 17.17 5.75
CA SER A 236 14.73 16.43 4.48
C SER A 236 13.77 15.24 4.55
N PRO A 237 13.06 14.87 3.48
CA PRO A 237 13.12 15.37 2.10
C PRO A 237 12.45 16.73 1.86
N ASN A 238 11.58 17.15 2.76
CA ASN A 238 10.91 18.47 2.78
C ASN A 238 10.90 19.00 4.21
N GLU A 239 10.74 20.29 4.37
CA GLU A 239 10.59 20.90 5.67
C GLU A 239 9.21 20.59 6.26
N ALA A 240 9.19 20.19 7.53
CA ALA A 240 7.99 19.99 8.33
C ALA A 240 8.36 20.16 9.81
N GLN A 241 7.42 20.59 10.65
CA GLN A 241 7.67 20.72 12.08
C GLN A 241 6.39 20.55 12.90
N ALA A 242 6.59 20.14 14.16
CA ALA A 242 5.58 20.18 15.21
C ALA A 242 6.17 20.89 16.45
N GLU A 243 5.32 21.58 17.20
CA GLU A 243 5.69 22.25 18.46
C GLU A 243 4.73 21.81 19.55
N THR A 244 5.27 21.54 20.74
CA THR A 244 4.50 21.37 21.98
C THR A 244 5.18 22.14 23.11
N ARG A 245 4.59 22.12 24.31
CA ARG A 245 5.10 22.87 25.46
C ARG A 245 5.05 22.04 26.72
N TYR A 246 6.03 22.30 27.62
CA TYR A 246 6.02 21.80 28.99
C TYR A 246 6.19 22.95 29.98
N THR A 247 5.76 22.72 31.23
CA THR A 247 5.80 23.71 32.29
C THR A 247 6.62 23.21 33.46
N ILE A 248 7.49 24.05 34.00
CA ILE A 248 8.22 23.83 35.26
C ILE A 248 7.62 24.74 36.33
N VAL A 249 7.17 24.14 37.43
CA VAL A 249 6.63 24.81 38.60
C VAL A 249 7.56 24.61 39.79
N CYS A 250 7.93 25.66 40.46
CA CYS A 250 8.82 25.66 41.63
C CYS A 250 8.07 26.14 42.87
N PRO A 251 7.23 25.32 43.51
CA PRO A 251 6.46 25.69 44.68
C PRO A 251 7.35 25.89 45.92
#